data_1568e8d6978aebc4dd177d184d500630
#
_entry.id   1568e8d6978aebc4dd177d184d500630
#
_cell.length_a   1.000
_cell.length_b   1.000
_cell.length_c   1.000
_cell.angle_alpha   90.00
_cell.angle_beta   90.00
_cell.angle_gamma   90.00
#
_symmetry.space_group_name_H-M   'P 1'
#
loop_
_entity.id
_entity.type
_entity.pdbx_description
1 polymer ?
#
loop_
_entity_poly.entity_id
_entity_poly.type
_entity_poly.pdbx_seq_one_letter_code
_entity_poly.pdbx_strand_id
1 'polypeptide(L)'
;MDVLKFGFRYWKRNLGFSVITQIMSFTALGADLLLPMLTALFIDYIIKDSPVKNDNVFSFLLDGSWGQVHTMELFWHLAVVFLGLLFLKLILVYSKNVINQRLGLNLETDLRLATFHKLMELDSATISEYNTGELLTTVNSDTIMFKEMFCRIIPNILDSAFVLVIAIILLASINAWLLIIPVLMIPVFAFALMRFKKLARLNFRNIRSCNSDMNLKVQENIEAVRLVRSFTNEEKELEKFNEANQNLRDSYIKQVKLSASFEAAFSAIKQFAYIGSIAVSAILVMNGQIRVGYLASCAAYILKIMDYITMINNMMFQMQQQIVSGYKMMHFMECESRIPDGTETVAKDSAPHIRFQNASLKILDKPVLQNIDLDIPYGRKIGIVGGTGSGKSTLLEALIRIHDVSEGEILLNGRNIKEYSLKSLRSQFAYVYQDVFLFSNTIDSNISYADPEAEEEAVIRAAEHAQAHDFITKLEEGYDTIVGERGLGISGGQKQRVSIARALVKDAPVLVLDDSTSALDVDTEKRLLEAINQHYSDKTLLISAHRMSSVVDCDEILYLLDGRIAERGTFEELMEQNGHFASVYNIQEAQKKSVIDFDQLAEGGAR
;
A
#
# COMPACT_ATOMS: atom_id res chain seq x y z
N MET A 1 -14.88 -5.27 15.70
CA MET A 1 -16.21 -5.08 15.09
C MET A 1 -16.19 -3.98 14.05
N ASP A 2 -15.37 -2.94 14.26
CA ASP A 2 -15.31 -1.75 13.40
C ASP A 2 -14.71 -2.04 12.01
N VAL A 3 -13.70 -2.90 11.93
CA VAL A 3 -13.10 -3.35 10.65
C VAL A 3 -14.13 -4.05 9.74
N LEU A 4 -15.00 -4.89 10.32
CA LEU A 4 -16.06 -5.55 9.55
C LEU A 4 -17.09 -4.54 9.04
N LYS A 5 -17.45 -3.54 9.87
CA LYS A 5 -18.36 -2.46 9.45
C LYS A 5 -17.73 -1.60 8.35
N PHE A 6 -16.43 -1.27 8.51
CA PHE A 6 -15.67 -0.55 7.49
C PHE A 6 -15.70 -1.30 6.14
N GLY A 7 -15.33 -2.57 6.13
CA GLY A 7 -15.33 -3.36 4.90
C GLY A 7 -16.73 -3.56 4.31
N PHE A 8 -17.75 -3.73 5.17
CA PHE A 8 -19.13 -3.86 4.73
C PHE A 8 -19.64 -2.60 3.99
N ARG A 9 -19.13 -1.41 4.28
CA ARG A 9 -19.45 -0.18 3.55
C ARG A 9 -19.11 -0.30 2.07
N TYR A 10 -17.94 -0.85 1.74
CA TYR A 10 -17.51 -1.09 0.36
C TYR A 10 -18.18 -2.33 -0.24
N TRP A 11 -18.39 -3.39 0.58
CA TRP A 11 -19.02 -4.63 0.13
C TRP A 11 -20.52 -4.51 -0.15
N LYS A 12 -21.21 -3.56 0.49
CA LYS A 12 -22.68 -3.38 0.37
C LYS A 12 -23.17 -3.29 -1.07
N ARG A 13 -22.38 -2.69 -1.96
CA ARG A 13 -22.69 -2.60 -3.40
C ARG A 13 -22.80 -3.97 -4.07
N ASN A 14 -22.07 -4.95 -3.58
CA ASN A 14 -21.98 -6.31 -4.12
C ASN A 14 -22.88 -7.32 -3.40
N LEU A 15 -23.66 -6.88 -2.41
CA LEU A 15 -24.42 -7.75 -1.50
C LEU A 15 -25.40 -8.67 -2.23
N GLY A 16 -26.12 -8.16 -3.24
CA GLY A 16 -27.09 -8.95 -4.01
C GLY A 16 -26.42 -10.15 -4.70
N PHE A 17 -25.31 -9.92 -5.38
CA PHE A 17 -24.56 -11.00 -6.02
C PHE A 17 -23.92 -11.95 -5.00
N SER A 18 -23.46 -11.46 -3.85
CA SER A 18 -22.93 -12.29 -2.77
C SER A 18 -24.00 -13.25 -2.21
N VAL A 19 -25.22 -12.79 -2.06
CA VAL A 19 -26.34 -13.64 -1.63
C VAL A 19 -26.63 -14.71 -2.69
N ILE A 20 -26.65 -14.35 -3.97
CA ILE A 20 -26.84 -15.31 -5.07
C ILE A 20 -25.73 -16.37 -5.05
N THR A 21 -24.47 -15.97 -4.94
CA THR A 21 -23.34 -16.92 -4.89
C THR A 21 -23.41 -17.81 -3.65
N GLN A 22 -23.89 -17.31 -2.52
CA GLN A 22 -24.06 -18.09 -1.30
C GLN A 22 -25.21 -19.12 -1.45
N ILE A 23 -26.33 -18.76 -2.08
CA ILE A 23 -27.41 -19.68 -2.39
C ILE A 23 -26.92 -20.78 -3.35
N MET A 24 -26.18 -20.41 -4.41
CA MET A 24 -25.57 -21.38 -5.32
C MET A 24 -24.64 -22.34 -4.57
N SER A 25 -23.85 -21.83 -3.60
CA SER A 25 -23.00 -22.64 -2.75
C SER A 25 -23.78 -23.63 -1.91
N PHE A 26 -24.83 -23.17 -1.22
CA PHE A 26 -25.68 -24.03 -0.39
C PHE A 26 -26.39 -25.09 -1.22
N THR A 27 -26.86 -24.74 -2.41
CA THR A 27 -27.47 -25.71 -3.34
C THR A 27 -26.44 -26.76 -3.79
N ALA A 28 -25.23 -26.35 -4.16
CA ALA A 28 -24.17 -27.27 -4.55
C ALA A 28 -23.73 -28.20 -3.40
N LEU A 29 -23.60 -27.65 -2.18
CA LEU A 29 -23.26 -28.41 -0.97
C LEU A 29 -24.40 -29.33 -0.54
N GLY A 30 -25.66 -28.89 -0.70
CA GLY A 30 -26.82 -29.73 -0.49
C GLY A 30 -26.82 -30.93 -1.44
N ALA A 31 -26.59 -30.70 -2.73
CA ALA A 31 -26.47 -31.80 -3.70
C ALA A 31 -25.32 -32.77 -3.31
N ASP A 32 -24.17 -32.23 -2.84
CA ASP A 32 -23.03 -33.04 -2.37
C ASP A 32 -23.37 -33.88 -1.12
N LEU A 33 -24.23 -33.39 -0.23
CA LEU A 33 -24.67 -34.10 0.96
C LEU A 33 -25.72 -35.17 0.64
N LEU A 34 -26.40 -35.10 -0.49
CA LEU A 34 -27.36 -36.10 -0.93
C LEU A 34 -26.69 -37.32 -1.60
N LEU A 35 -25.48 -37.16 -2.16
CA LEU A 35 -24.77 -38.26 -2.84
C LEU A 35 -24.57 -39.52 -1.97
N PRO A 36 -24.15 -39.43 -0.67
CA PRO A 36 -24.07 -40.60 0.18
C PRO A 36 -25.40 -41.35 0.39
N MET A 37 -26.53 -40.61 0.39
CA MET A 37 -27.87 -41.26 0.49
C MET A 37 -28.22 -42.04 -0.76
N LEU A 38 -27.87 -41.53 -1.95
CA LEU A 38 -28.02 -42.29 -3.20
C LEU A 38 -27.15 -43.53 -3.21
N THR A 39 -25.92 -43.44 -2.66
CA THR A 39 -25.05 -44.60 -2.51
C THR A 39 -25.66 -45.66 -1.58
N ALA A 40 -26.35 -45.23 -0.51
CA ALA A 40 -27.08 -46.15 0.35
C ALA A 40 -28.20 -46.90 -0.39
N LEU A 41 -28.99 -46.18 -1.19
CA LEU A 41 -30.03 -46.80 -2.03
C LEU A 41 -29.45 -47.81 -3.03
N PHE A 42 -28.31 -47.44 -3.65
CA PHE A 42 -27.63 -48.32 -4.58
C PHE A 42 -27.22 -49.65 -3.90
N ILE A 43 -26.63 -49.59 -2.69
CA ILE A 43 -26.21 -50.76 -1.94
C ILE A 43 -27.44 -51.61 -1.51
N ASP A 44 -28.49 -50.98 -0.97
CA ASP A 44 -29.62 -51.69 -0.39
C ASP A 44 -30.52 -52.32 -1.44
N TYR A 45 -30.78 -51.66 -2.58
CA TYR A 45 -31.75 -52.09 -3.57
C TYR A 45 -31.17 -52.74 -4.82
N ILE A 46 -29.91 -52.45 -5.16
CA ILE A 46 -29.25 -53.08 -6.31
C ILE A 46 -28.42 -54.27 -5.87
N ILE A 47 -27.64 -54.14 -4.76
CA ILE A 47 -26.71 -55.19 -4.34
C ILE A 47 -27.39 -56.20 -3.40
N LYS A 48 -28.19 -55.70 -2.42
CA LYS A 48 -28.73 -56.54 -1.34
C LYS A 48 -30.16 -57.00 -1.52
N ASP A 49 -30.89 -56.49 -2.49
CA ASP A 49 -32.31 -56.80 -2.75
C ASP A 49 -33.23 -56.64 -1.51
N SER A 50 -33.10 -55.51 -0.83
CA SER A 50 -33.85 -55.19 0.38
C SER A 50 -35.29 -54.77 0.05
N PRO A 51 -36.35 -55.12 0.89
CA PRO A 51 -37.70 -54.67 0.66
C PRO A 51 -37.81 -53.14 0.70
N VAL A 52 -38.65 -52.58 -0.18
CA VAL A 52 -38.86 -51.13 -0.29
C VAL A 52 -39.44 -50.57 1.00
N LYS A 53 -38.84 -49.52 1.54
CA LYS A 53 -39.36 -48.70 2.65
C LYS A 53 -39.11 -47.22 2.36
N ASN A 54 -40.07 -46.37 2.68
CA ASN A 54 -39.98 -44.92 2.51
C ASN A 54 -39.23 -44.26 3.67
N ASP A 55 -37.95 -44.62 3.86
CA ASP A 55 -37.07 -44.13 4.92
C ASP A 55 -35.87 -43.30 4.42
N ASN A 56 -35.86 -43.02 3.13
CA ASN A 56 -34.82 -42.24 2.49
C ASN A 56 -35.42 -41.06 1.70
N VAL A 57 -34.71 -39.93 1.61
CA VAL A 57 -35.14 -38.74 0.83
C VAL A 57 -35.43 -39.09 -0.64
N PHE A 58 -34.75 -40.10 -1.19
CA PHE A 58 -34.92 -40.54 -2.57
C PHE A 58 -35.82 -41.76 -2.70
N SER A 59 -36.54 -42.17 -1.64
CA SER A 59 -37.46 -43.33 -1.70
C SER A 59 -38.56 -43.17 -2.76
N PHE A 60 -38.92 -41.93 -3.13
CA PHE A 60 -39.82 -41.64 -4.22
C PHE A 60 -39.35 -42.19 -5.58
N LEU A 61 -38.05 -42.39 -5.78
CA LEU A 61 -37.50 -43.04 -6.97
C LEU A 61 -37.81 -44.56 -7.04
N LEU A 62 -38.30 -45.13 -5.94
CA LEU A 62 -38.62 -46.53 -5.82
C LEU A 62 -40.12 -46.79 -5.97
N ASP A 63 -40.97 -45.75 -6.01
CA ASP A 63 -42.41 -45.87 -6.20
C ASP A 63 -42.72 -46.25 -7.66
N GLY A 64 -43.22 -47.40 -7.88
CA GLY A 64 -43.81 -48.12 -9.02
C GLY A 64 -43.64 -47.62 -10.47
N SER A 65 -43.38 -46.34 -10.69
CA SER A 65 -43.19 -45.72 -12.01
C SER A 65 -41.76 -45.83 -12.57
N TRP A 66 -40.79 -46.22 -11.77
CA TRP A 66 -39.35 -46.19 -12.11
C TRP A 66 -38.71 -47.59 -12.23
N GLY A 67 -39.50 -48.62 -12.37
CA GLY A 67 -39.02 -50.00 -12.53
C GLY A 67 -39.07 -50.83 -11.26
N GLN A 68 -38.88 -52.14 -11.41
CA GLN A 68 -38.86 -53.06 -10.29
C GLN A 68 -37.53 -53.00 -9.54
N VAL A 69 -37.58 -53.24 -8.23
CA VAL A 69 -36.36 -53.37 -7.41
C VAL A 69 -35.48 -54.47 -8.00
N HIS A 70 -34.14 -54.27 -7.95
CA HIS A 70 -33.16 -55.23 -8.46
C HIS A 70 -33.10 -55.35 -9.99
N THR A 71 -33.55 -54.31 -10.72
CA THR A 71 -33.51 -54.29 -12.19
C THR A 71 -32.37 -53.41 -12.73
N MET A 72 -31.94 -53.71 -13.96
CA MET A 72 -30.95 -52.89 -14.68
C MET A 72 -31.53 -51.48 -14.98
N GLU A 73 -32.84 -51.33 -15.05
CA GLU A 73 -33.50 -50.04 -15.22
C GLU A 73 -33.29 -49.14 -13.99
N LEU A 74 -33.52 -49.66 -12.78
CA LEU A 74 -33.29 -48.92 -11.54
C LEU A 74 -31.82 -48.47 -11.40
N PHE A 75 -30.90 -49.35 -11.79
CA PHE A 75 -29.47 -48.99 -11.84
C PHE A 75 -29.22 -47.77 -12.71
N TRP A 76 -29.74 -47.75 -13.94
CA TRP A 76 -29.54 -46.62 -14.83
C TRP A 76 -30.23 -45.34 -14.34
N HIS A 77 -31.40 -45.43 -13.75
CA HIS A 77 -32.07 -44.26 -13.16
C HIS A 77 -31.28 -43.67 -12.00
N LEU A 78 -30.80 -44.48 -11.06
CA LEU A 78 -29.93 -43.99 -9.97
C LEU A 78 -28.61 -43.43 -10.48
N ALA A 79 -28.04 -44.04 -11.50
CA ALA A 79 -26.80 -43.53 -12.13
C ALA A 79 -27.01 -42.17 -12.81
N VAL A 80 -28.12 -41.98 -13.53
CA VAL A 80 -28.47 -40.69 -14.17
C VAL A 80 -28.72 -39.61 -13.11
N VAL A 81 -29.45 -39.92 -12.03
CA VAL A 81 -29.67 -38.97 -10.94
C VAL A 81 -28.35 -38.60 -10.25
N PHE A 82 -27.48 -39.59 -9.99
CA PHE A 82 -26.16 -39.36 -9.41
C PHE A 82 -25.29 -38.43 -10.29
N LEU A 83 -25.22 -38.74 -11.58
CA LEU A 83 -24.50 -37.92 -12.55
C LEU A 83 -25.11 -36.52 -12.69
N GLY A 84 -26.44 -36.42 -12.69
CA GLY A 84 -27.17 -35.15 -12.73
C GLY A 84 -26.83 -34.24 -11.54
N LEU A 85 -26.85 -34.79 -10.32
CA LEU A 85 -26.44 -34.04 -9.12
C LEU A 85 -24.97 -33.63 -9.15
N LEU A 86 -24.11 -34.51 -9.67
CA LEU A 86 -22.68 -34.21 -9.81
C LEU A 86 -22.45 -33.09 -10.82
N PHE A 87 -23.09 -33.14 -11.99
CA PHE A 87 -23.02 -32.07 -12.99
C PHE A 87 -23.59 -30.75 -12.46
N LEU A 88 -24.76 -30.80 -11.78
CA LEU A 88 -25.33 -29.62 -11.14
C LEU A 88 -24.36 -29.00 -10.15
N LYS A 89 -23.74 -29.79 -9.27
CA LYS A 89 -22.73 -29.35 -8.33
C LYS A 89 -21.55 -28.68 -9.07
N LEU A 90 -21.00 -29.29 -10.12
CA LEU A 90 -19.88 -28.77 -10.88
C LEU A 90 -20.19 -27.40 -11.51
N ILE A 91 -21.36 -27.27 -12.15
CA ILE A 91 -21.80 -26.02 -12.78
C ILE A 91 -21.97 -24.92 -11.72
N LEU A 92 -22.63 -25.23 -10.60
CA LEU A 92 -22.87 -24.28 -9.53
C LEU A 92 -21.56 -23.82 -8.86
N VAL A 93 -20.63 -24.75 -8.59
CA VAL A 93 -19.31 -24.43 -8.00
C VAL A 93 -18.49 -23.58 -8.96
N TYR A 94 -18.45 -23.93 -10.24
CA TYR A 94 -17.75 -23.14 -11.25
C TYR A 94 -18.32 -21.72 -11.34
N SER A 95 -19.63 -21.59 -11.51
CA SER A 95 -20.31 -20.31 -11.64
C SER A 95 -20.14 -19.43 -10.38
N LYS A 96 -20.31 -20.03 -9.19
CA LYS A 96 -20.03 -19.38 -7.90
C LYS A 96 -18.61 -18.83 -7.85
N ASN A 97 -17.61 -19.65 -8.20
CA ASN A 97 -16.21 -19.24 -8.11
C ASN A 97 -15.88 -18.07 -9.06
N VAL A 98 -16.38 -18.13 -10.31
CA VAL A 98 -16.19 -17.05 -11.29
C VAL A 98 -16.83 -15.75 -10.79
N ILE A 99 -18.07 -15.80 -10.30
CA ILE A 99 -18.77 -14.61 -9.80
C ILE A 99 -18.06 -14.07 -8.56
N ASN A 100 -17.69 -14.91 -7.59
CA ASN A 100 -16.98 -14.47 -6.38
C ASN A 100 -15.62 -13.81 -6.69
N GLN A 101 -14.86 -14.37 -7.63
CA GLN A 101 -13.58 -13.77 -8.04
C GLN A 101 -13.80 -12.39 -8.69
N ARG A 102 -14.83 -12.27 -9.54
CA ARG A 102 -15.18 -10.99 -10.17
C ARG A 102 -15.58 -9.93 -9.13
N LEU A 103 -16.43 -10.30 -8.17
CA LEU A 103 -16.81 -9.42 -7.05
C LEU A 103 -15.60 -9.02 -6.20
N GLY A 104 -14.70 -9.97 -5.99
CA GLY A 104 -13.46 -9.71 -5.26
C GLY A 104 -12.56 -8.71 -5.96
N LEU A 105 -12.36 -8.84 -7.26
CA LEU A 105 -11.56 -7.91 -8.05
C LEU A 105 -12.17 -6.50 -8.05
N ASN A 106 -13.51 -6.40 -8.15
CA ASN A 106 -14.18 -5.10 -8.06
C ASN A 106 -13.93 -4.44 -6.69
N LEU A 107 -14.10 -5.20 -5.59
CA LEU A 107 -13.82 -4.70 -4.24
C LEU A 107 -12.35 -4.27 -4.08
N GLU A 108 -11.41 -5.07 -4.58
CA GLU A 108 -9.99 -4.76 -4.53
C GLU A 108 -9.68 -3.45 -5.28
N THR A 109 -10.25 -3.29 -6.48
CA THR A 109 -10.07 -2.08 -7.29
C THR A 109 -10.65 -0.85 -6.58
N ASP A 110 -11.88 -0.95 -6.05
CA ASP A 110 -12.53 0.14 -5.32
C ASP A 110 -11.74 0.55 -4.07
N LEU A 111 -11.22 -0.44 -3.31
CA LEU A 111 -10.40 -0.18 -2.13
C LEU A 111 -9.05 0.44 -2.49
N ARG A 112 -8.39 -0.07 -3.54
CA ARG A 112 -7.10 0.46 -4.00
C ARG A 112 -7.23 1.90 -4.46
N LEU A 113 -8.26 2.21 -5.26
CA LEU A 113 -8.54 3.57 -5.69
C LEU A 113 -8.85 4.49 -4.50
N ALA A 114 -9.69 4.06 -3.56
CA ALA A 114 -10.02 4.84 -2.37
C ALA A 114 -8.78 5.10 -1.51
N THR A 115 -7.91 4.08 -1.32
CA THR A 115 -6.67 4.22 -0.54
C THR A 115 -5.68 5.14 -1.23
N PHE A 116 -5.55 5.03 -2.56
CA PHE A 116 -4.67 5.91 -3.34
C PHE A 116 -5.20 7.36 -3.37
N HIS A 117 -6.50 7.55 -3.50
CA HIS A 117 -7.12 8.88 -3.42
C HIS A 117 -6.85 9.52 -2.05
N LYS A 118 -7.02 8.73 -0.98
CA LYS A 118 -6.69 9.19 0.37
C LYS A 118 -5.23 9.58 0.54
N LEU A 119 -4.31 8.81 -0.06
CA LEU A 119 -2.87 9.14 -0.07
C LEU A 119 -2.60 10.50 -0.73
N MET A 120 -3.33 10.83 -1.80
CA MET A 120 -3.18 12.11 -2.51
C MET A 120 -3.84 13.30 -1.77
N GLU A 121 -4.77 13.04 -0.85
CA GLU A 121 -5.42 14.07 -0.02
C GLU A 121 -4.62 14.45 1.22
N LEU A 122 -3.77 13.55 1.72
CA LEU A 122 -3.00 13.77 2.94
C LEU A 122 -1.86 14.77 2.70
N ASP A 123 -1.56 15.54 3.72
CA ASP A 123 -0.42 16.44 3.74
C ASP A 123 0.92 15.69 3.88
N SER A 124 2.01 16.36 3.46
CA SER A 124 3.36 15.80 3.46
C SER A 124 3.83 15.41 4.87
N ALA A 125 3.46 16.18 5.90
CA ALA A 125 3.85 15.90 7.28
C ALA A 125 3.21 14.60 7.79
N THR A 126 1.91 14.41 7.52
CA THR A 126 1.18 13.18 7.86
C THR A 126 1.75 11.97 7.09
N ILE A 127 2.04 12.13 5.78
CA ILE A 127 2.65 11.04 4.97
C ILE A 127 4.04 10.67 5.48
N SER A 128 4.85 11.64 5.93
CA SER A 128 6.21 11.38 6.42
C SER A 128 6.26 10.58 7.72
N GLU A 129 5.17 10.46 8.46
CA GLU A 129 5.06 9.58 9.64
C GLU A 129 4.99 8.10 9.25
N TYR A 130 4.61 7.81 8.01
CA TYR A 130 4.55 6.45 7.47
C TYR A 130 5.83 6.12 6.70
N ASN A 131 6.30 4.89 6.85
CA ASN A 131 7.35 4.39 5.98
C ASN A 131 6.79 4.13 4.56
N THR A 132 7.53 4.51 3.51
CA THR A 132 7.14 4.27 2.11
C THR A 132 6.77 2.80 1.84
N GLY A 133 7.51 1.85 2.43
CA GLY A 133 7.19 0.43 2.34
C GLY A 133 5.86 0.06 3.00
N GLU A 134 5.50 0.71 4.10
CA GLU A 134 4.20 0.52 4.76
C GLU A 134 3.05 1.05 3.91
N LEU A 135 3.19 2.23 3.32
CA LEU A 135 2.20 2.79 2.39
C LEU A 135 2.00 1.90 1.17
N LEU A 136 3.08 1.41 0.57
CA LEU A 136 3.02 0.46 -0.54
C LEU A 136 2.30 -0.84 -0.16
N THR A 137 2.55 -1.39 1.04
CA THR A 137 1.85 -2.58 1.51
C THR A 137 0.38 -2.31 1.77
N THR A 138 0.03 -1.14 2.32
CA THR A 138 -1.36 -0.75 2.59
C THR A 138 -2.17 -0.61 1.29
N VAL A 139 -1.61 0.05 0.26
CA VAL A 139 -2.28 0.21 -1.04
C VAL A 139 -2.41 -1.11 -1.80
N ASN A 140 -1.41 -1.99 -1.73
CA ASN A 140 -1.35 -3.19 -2.56
C ASN A 140 -1.72 -4.48 -1.79
N SER A 141 -0.90 -4.89 -0.83
CA SER A 141 -1.05 -6.19 -0.16
C SER A 141 -2.22 -6.23 0.82
N ASP A 142 -2.44 -5.16 1.60
CA ASP A 142 -3.52 -5.14 2.60
C ASP A 142 -4.91 -5.08 1.95
N THR A 143 -5.05 -4.43 0.78
CA THR A 143 -6.29 -4.45 -0.01
C THR A 143 -6.63 -5.86 -0.50
N ILE A 144 -5.62 -6.63 -0.98
CA ILE A 144 -5.80 -8.03 -1.40
C ILE A 144 -6.21 -8.89 -0.20
N MET A 145 -5.50 -8.77 0.93
CA MET A 145 -5.81 -9.53 2.13
C MET A 145 -7.22 -9.23 2.63
N PHE A 146 -7.61 -7.98 2.63
CA PHE A 146 -8.94 -7.56 3.08
C PHE A 146 -10.07 -8.06 2.16
N LYS A 147 -9.86 -8.04 0.83
CA LYS A 147 -10.76 -8.66 -0.14
C LYS A 147 -11.02 -10.15 0.17
N GLU A 148 -9.95 -10.90 0.47
CA GLU A 148 -10.05 -12.34 0.76
C GLU A 148 -11.00 -12.64 1.94
N MET A 149 -11.11 -11.73 2.90
CA MET A 149 -12.03 -11.86 4.03
C MET A 149 -13.49 -11.98 3.55
N PHE A 150 -13.92 -11.12 2.63
CA PHE A 150 -15.30 -11.08 2.13
C PHE A 150 -15.59 -12.12 1.05
N CYS A 151 -14.62 -12.40 0.17
CA CYS A 151 -14.83 -13.28 -0.98
C CYS A 151 -14.55 -14.75 -0.70
N ARG A 152 -13.76 -15.08 0.31
CA ARG A 152 -13.37 -16.46 0.59
C ARG A 152 -13.63 -16.87 2.03
N ILE A 153 -13.18 -16.09 3.01
CA ILE A 153 -13.20 -16.54 4.40
C ILE A 153 -14.63 -16.57 4.95
N ILE A 154 -15.36 -15.46 4.84
CA ILE A 154 -16.75 -15.39 5.34
C ILE A 154 -17.67 -16.40 4.62
N PRO A 155 -17.69 -16.48 3.27
CA PRO A 155 -18.47 -17.49 2.57
C PRO A 155 -18.12 -18.92 2.97
N ASN A 156 -16.83 -19.26 3.11
CA ASN A 156 -16.43 -20.61 3.49
C ASN A 156 -16.79 -20.96 4.95
N ILE A 157 -16.81 -19.99 5.86
CA ILE A 157 -17.32 -20.21 7.23
C ILE A 157 -18.83 -20.51 7.19
N LEU A 158 -19.61 -19.77 6.38
CA LEU A 158 -21.03 -20.00 6.20
C LEU A 158 -21.30 -21.37 5.55
N ASP A 159 -20.55 -21.72 4.51
CA ASP A 159 -20.59 -23.02 3.84
C ASP A 159 -20.31 -24.16 4.83
N SER A 160 -19.28 -23.99 5.65
CA SER A 160 -18.91 -24.99 6.66
C SER A 160 -19.99 -25.16 7.73
N ALA A 161 -20.54 -24.05 8.22
CA ALA A 161 -21.65 -24.08 9.18
C ALA A 161 -22.88 -24.78 8.59
N PHE A 162 -23.23 -24.47 7.34
CA PHE A 162 -24.33 -25.10 6.62
C PHE A 162 -24.15 -26.62 6.53
N VAL A 163 -22.96 -27.09 6.08
CA VAL A 163 -22.68 -28.52 5.95
C VAL A 163 -22.73 -29.22 7.30
N LEU A 164 -22.16 -28.62 8.37
CA LEU A 164 -22.20 -29.19 9.71
C LEU A 164 -23.65 -29.39 10.20
N VAL A 165 -24.49 -28.36 10.06
CA VAL A 165 -25.88 -28.42 10.50
C VAL A 165 -26.66 -29.50 9.71
N ILE A 166 -26.55 -29.48 8.39
CA ILE A 166 -27.27 -30.44 7.54
C ILE A 166 -26.75 -31.88 7.74
N ALA A 167 -25.42 -32.07 7.83
CA ALA A 167 -24.88 -33.43 8.07
C ALA A 167 -25.32 -33.99 9.42
N ILE A 168 -25.39 -33.18 10.48
CA ILE A 168 -25.91 -33.60 11.79
C ILE A 168 -27.40 -33.96 11.69
N ILE A 169 -28.23 -33.16 11.00
CA ILE A 169 -29.63 -33.44 10.79
C ILE A 169 -29.81 -34.74 10.01
N LEU A 170 -29.03 -34.95 8.94
CA LEU A 170 -29.10 -36.18 8.13
C LEU A 170 -28.68 -37.43 8.93
N LEU A 171 -27.62 -37.33 9.76
CA LEU A 171 -27.26 -38.44 10.67
C LEU A 171 -28.37 -38.73 11.69
N ALA A 172 -28.94 -37.68 12.31
CA ALA A 172 -30.02 -37.81 13.26
C ALA A 172 -31.29 -38.45 12.63
N SER A 173 -31.60 -38.12 11.37
CA SER A 173 -32.74 -38.68 10.64
C SER A 173 -32.59 -40.16 10.33
N ILE A 174 -31.34 -40.65 10.17
CA ILE A 174 -31.06 -42.09 10.00
C ILE A 174 -31.23 -42.80 11.35
N ASN A 175 -30.50 -42.39 12.37
CA ASN A 175 -30.65 -42.88 13.74
C ASN A 175 -29.93 -41.96 14.74
N ALA A 176 -30.60 -41.57 15.84
CA ALA A 176 -30.05 -40.66 16.85
C ALA A 176 -28.78 -41.21 17.52
N TRP A 177 -28.61 -42.53 17.64
CA TRP A 177 -27.38 -43.13 18.21
C TRP A 177 -26.11 -42.84 17.41
N LEU A 178 -26.23 -42.54 16.12
CA LEU A 178 -25.08 -42.15 15.29
C LEU A 178 -24.44 -40.84 15.71
N LEU A 179 -25.19 -39.99 16.43
CA LEU A 179 -24.65 -38.71 16.97
C LEU A 179 -23.68 -38.92 18.11
N ILE A 180 -23.56 -40.13 18.68
CA ILE A 180 -22.62 -40.40 19.78
C ILE A 180 -21.15 -40.14 19.34
N ILE A 181 -20.84 -40.42 18.05
CA ILE A 181 -19.48 -40.22 17.51
C ILE A 181 -19.10 -38.73 17.39
N PRO A 182 -19.89 -37.85 16.73
CA PRO A 182 -19.59 -36.43 16.73
C PRO A 182 -19.54 -35.83 18.13
N VAL A 183 -20.51 -36.18 19.00
CA VAL A 183 -20.56 -35.66 20.38
C VAL A 183 -19.32 -36.03 21.17
N LEU A 184 -18.74 -37.20 20.98
CA LEU A 184 -17.51 -37.63 21.66
C LEU A 184 -16.25 -37.04 21.01
N MET A 185 -16.19 -37.01 19.68
CA MET A 185 -14.96 -36.65 18.95
C MET A 185 -14.76 -35.13 18.78
N ILE A 186 -15.82 -34.34 18.69
CA ILE A 186 -15.70 -32.87 18.56
C ILE A 186 -14.98 -32.25 19.76
N PRO A 187 -15.29 -32.55 21.05
CA PRO A 187 -14.54 -32.04 22.18
C PRO A 187 -13.07 -32.47 22.19
N VAL A 188 -12.78 -33.72 21.83
CA VAL A 188 -11.39 -34.23 21.75
C VAL A 188 -10.60 -33.44 20.68
N PHE A 189 -11.21 -33.26 19.51
CA PHE A 189 -10.63 -32.47 18.43
C PHE A 189 -10.42 -31.01 18.84
N ALA A 190 -11.42 -30.38 19.48
CA ALA A 190 -11.35 -29.00 19.94
C ALA A 190 -10.22 -28.82 20.98
N PHE A 191 -10.06 -29.77 21.91
CA PHE A 191 -8.99 -29.75 22.90
C PHE A 191 -7.60 -29.84 22.23
N ALA A 192 -7.40 -30.80 21.31
CA ALA A 192 -6.18 -30.96 20.55
C ALA A 192 -5.84 -29.67 19.78
N LEU A 193 -6.85 -29.05 19.19
CA LEU A 193 -6.74 -27.81 18.44
C LEU A 193 -6.34 -26.61 19.31
N MET A 194 -6.95 -26.46 20.49
CA MET A 194 -6.58 -25.40 21.43
C MET A 194 -5.13 -25.54 21.90
N ARG A 195 -4.69 -26.79 22.14
CA ARG A 195 -3.31 -27.11 22.50
C ARG A 195 -2.34 -26.75 21.39
N PHE A 196 -2.66 -27.12 20.15
CA PHE A 196 -1.88 -26.77 18.97
C PHE A 196 -1.74 -25.25 18.82
N LYS A 197 -2.85 -24.50 18.86
CA LYS A 197 -2.84 -23.04 18.73
C LYS A 197 -1.93 -22.37 19.76
N LYS A 198 -1.96 -22.83 21.01
CA LYS A 198 -1.11 -22.28 22.08
C LYS A 198 0.39 -22.47 21.76
N LEU A 199 0.79 -23.67 21.35
CA LEU A 199 2.19 -23.99 21.04
C LEU A 199 2.66 -23.33 19.74
N ALA A 200 1.83 -23.35 18.68
CA ALA A 200 2.13 -22.73 17.41
C ALA A 200 2.33 -21.21 17.55
N ARG A 201 1.54 -20.53 18.38
CA ARG A 201 1.67 -19.08 18.62
C ARG A 201 3.07 -18.70 19.15
N LEU A 202 3.64 -19.50 20.03
CA LEU A 202 5.00 -19.28 20.56
C LEU A 202 6.05 -19.42 19.46
N ASN A 203 5.96 -20.51 18.67
CA ASN A 203 6.89 -20.72 17.57
C ASN A 203 6.78 -19.64 16.48
N PHE A 204 5.57 -19.20 16.15
CA PHE A 204 5.38 -18.11 15.17
C PHE A 204 5.98 -16.78 15.62
N ARG A 205 5.96 -16.48 16.93
CA ARG A 205 6.66 -15.29 17.45
C ARG A 205 8.16 -15.39 17.23
N ASN A 206 8.76 -16.56 17.52
CA ASN A 206 10.18 -16.79 17.30
C ASN A 206 10.56 -16.71 15.82
N ILE A 207 9.76 -17.33 14.93
CA ILE A 207 9.97 -17.25 13.48
C ILE A 207 9.93 -15.78 13.03
N ARG A 208 8.97 -15.01 13.49
CA ARG A 208 8.85 -13.57 13.15
C ARG A 208 10.08 -12.78 13.61
N SER A 209 10.57 -13.03 14.84
CA SER A 209 11.78 -12.39 15.36
C SER A 209 13.02 -12.74 14.52
N CYS A 210 13.23 -14.04 14.24
CA CYS A 210 14.37 -14.49 13.43
C CYS A 210 14.30 -13.97 11.98
N ASN A 211 13.08 -13.90 11.40
CA ASN A 211 12.88 -13.36 10.07
C ASN A 211 13.17 -11.85 10.00
N SER A 212 12.76 -11.11 11.06
CA SER A 212 13.08 -9.68 11.17
C SER A 212 14.58 -9.44 11.28
N ASP A 213 15.29 -10.23 12.08
CA ASP A 213 16.73 -10.15 12.23
C ASP A 213 17.47 -10.47 10.91
N MET A 214 17.06 -11.54 10.22
CA MET A 214 17.61 -11.88 8.90
C MET A 214 17.38 -10.74 7.88
N ASN A 215 16.16 -10.21 7.81
CA ASN A 215 15.83 -9.13 6.88
C ASN A 215 16.63 -7.85 7.18
N LEU A 216 16.86 -7.53 8.46
CA LEU A 216 17.71 -6.41 8.85
C LEU A 216 19.14 -6.59 8.34
N LYS A 217 19.73 -7.80 8.46
CA LYS A 217 21.05 -8.11 7.93
C LYS A 217 21.12 -7.94 6.40
N VAL A 218 20.07 -8.38 5.69
CA VAL A 218 19.98 -8.20 4.23
C VAL A 218 19.92 -6.72 3.88
N GLN A 219 19.07 -5.95 4.54
CA GLN A 219 18.91 -4.53 4.30
C GLN A 219 20.21 -3.76 4.55
N GLU A 220 20.85 -3.97 5.72
CA GLU A 220 22.14 -3.36 6.06
C GLU A 220 23.21 -3.63 4.99
N ASN A 221 23.29 -4.88 4.51
CA ASN A 221 24.28 -5.27 3.51
C ASN A 221 23.98 -4.72 2.11
N ILE A 222 22.71 -4.58 1.72
CA ILE A 222 22.32 -3.95 0.45
C ILE A 222 22.68 -2.45 0.48
N GLU A 223 22.35 -1.75 1.55
CA GLU A 223 22.65 -0.32 1.71
C GLU A 223 24.15 -0.05 1.79
N ALA A 224 24.89 -0.92 2.49
CA ALA A 224 26.32 -0.80 2.71
C ALA A 224 27.20 -1.59 1.72
N VAL A 225 26.66 -2.11 0.60
CA VAL A 225 27.40 -3.02 -0.30
C VAL A 225 28.72 -2.44 -0.81
N ARG A 226 28.78 -1.15 -1.08
CA ARG A 226 30.02 -0.46 -1.49
C ARG A 226 31.04 -0.44 -0.35
N LEU A 227 30.57 -0.21 0.88
CA LEU A 227 31.42 -0.20 2.08
C LEU A 227 31.99 -1.61 2.35
N VAL A 228 31.14 -2.64 2.32
CA VAL A 228 31.55 -4.05 2.52
C VAL A 228 32.64 -4.42 1.53
N ARG A 229 32.43 -4.09 0.24
CA ARG A 229 33.43 -4.38 -0.82
C ARG A 229 34.69 -3.56 -0.69
N SER A 230 34.62 -2.29 -0.28
CA SER A 230 35.82 -1.45 -0.12
C SER A 230 36.73 -1.93 1.01
N PHE A 231 36.19 -2.61 2.02
CA PHE A 231 36.93 -3.16 3.14
C PHE A 231 37.15 -4.69 3.04
N THR A 232 36.74 -5.33 1.92
CA THR A 232 36.88 -6.79 1.68
C THR A 232 36.35 -7.65 2.83
N ASN A 233 35.19 -7.27 3.40
CA ASN A 233 34.58 -7.93 4.56
C ASN A 233 33.43 -8.88 4.17
N GLU A 234 33.36 -9.34 2.90
CA GLU A 234 32.29 -10.18 2.37
C GLU A 234 32.12 -11.48 3.15
N GLU A 235 33.25 -12.16 3.50
CA GLU A 235 33.19 -13.42 4.24
C GLU A 235 32.58 -13.25 5.62
N LYS A 236 32.94 -12.18 6.33
CA LYS A 236 32.40 -11.88 7.67
C LYS A 236 30.91 -11.55 7.64
N GLU A 237 30.46 -10.79 6.65
CA GLU A 237 29.04 -10.49 6.49
C GLU A 237 28.25 -11.73 6.04
N LEU A 238 28.83 -12.60 5.20
CA LEU A 238 28.26 -13.89 4.84
C LEU A 238 28.09 -14.82 6.06
N GLU A 239 29.08 -14.83 6.97
CA GLU A 239 29.00 -15.60 8.21
C GLU A 239 27.85 -15.11 9.11
N LYS A 240 27.71 -13.79 9.32
CA LYS A 240 26.61 -13.19 10.08
C LYS A 240 25.25 -13.50 9.47
N PHE A 241 25.13 -13.40 8.14
CA PHE A 241 23.92 -13.75 7.43
C PHE A 241 23.58 -15.24 7.60
N ASN A 242 24.59 -16.11 7.46
CA ASN A 242 24.41 -17.55 7.59
C ASN A 242 23.95 -17.96 8.99
N GLU A 243 24.47 -17.32 10.04
CA GLU A 243 24.01 -17.53 11.42
C GLU A 243 22.52 -17.15 11.58
N ALA A 244 22.12 -15.97 11.12
CA ALA A 244 20.72 -15.54 11.17
C ALA A 244 19.80 -16.46 10.36
N ASN A 245 20.25 -16.90 9.18
CA ASN A 245 19.54 -17.85 8.32
C ASN A 245 19.38 -19.24 8.97
N GLN A 246 20.43 -19.73 9.66
CA GLN A 246 20.34 -20.99 10.41
C GLN A 246 19.36 -20.88 11.58
N ASN A 247 19.37 -19.79 12.33
CA ASN A 247 18.41 -19.54 13.41
C ASN A 247 16.96 -19.52 12.91
N LEU A 248 16.72 -18.89 11.76
CA LEU A 248 15.43 -18.90 11.09
C LEU A 248 15.03 -20.29 10.65
N ARG A 249 15.94 -21.03 9.98
CA ARG A 249 15.73 -22.42 9.57
C ARG A 249 15.35 -23.31 10.75
N ASP A 250 16.09 -23.23 11.86
CA ASP A 250 15.84 -24.06 13.04
C ASP A 250 14.49 -23.73 13.69
N SER A 251 14.08 -22.47 13.66
CA SER A 251 12.75 -22.04 14.11
C SER A 251 11.65 -22.62 13.21
N TYR A 252 11.84 -22.65 11.88
CA TYR A 252 10.92 -23.31 10.95
C TYR A 252 10.89 -24.83 11.16
N ILE A 253 12.03 -25.48 11.37
CA ILE A 253 12.08 -26.92 11.64
C ILE A 253 11.28 -27.28 12.91
N LYS A 254 11.39 -26.48 13.99
CA LYS A 254 10.57 -26.66 15.20
C LYS A 254 9.08 -26.54 14.89
N GLN A 255 8.69 -25.54 14.08
CA GLN A 255 7.29 -25.34 13.66
C GLN A 255 6.79 -26.49 12.78
N VAL A 256 7.58 -26.94 11.81
CA VAL A 256 7.23 -28.08 10.93
C VAL A 256 7.05 -29.37 11.75
N LYS A 257 7.96 -29.67 12.67
CA LYS A 257 7.83 -30.83 13.57
C LYS A 257 6.56 -30.76 14.41
N LEU A 258 6.24 -29.58 14.96
CA LEU A 258 5.01 -29.36 15.72
C LEU A 258 3.79 -29.59 14.82
N SER A 259 3.73 -28.97 13.65
CA SER A 259 2.62 -29.09 12.70
C SER A 259 2.43 -30.53 12.25
N ALA A 260 3.50 -31.24 11.88
CA ALA A 260 3.43 -32.63 11.47
C ALA A 260 2.92 -33.57 12.59
N SER A 261 3.34 -33.33 13.83
CA SER A 261 2.86 -34.11 14.98
C SER A 261 1.37 -33.92 15.22
N PHE A 262 0.88 -32.68 15.11
CA PHE A 262 -0.55 -32.40 15.28
C PHE A 262 -1.38 -32.82 14.05
N GLU A 263 -0.85 -32.73 12.85
CA GLU A 263 -1.50 -33.23 11.64
C GLU A 263 -1.71 -34.75 11.72
N ALA A 264 -0.70 -35.48 12.18
CA ALA A 264 -0.82 -36.90 12.45
C ALA A 264 -1.88 -37.19 13.54
N ALA A 265 -1.90 -36.42 14.62
CA ALA A 265 -2.92 -36.54 15.67
C ALA A 265 -4.33 -36.26 15.17
N PHE A 266 -4.53 -35.17 14.37
CA PHE A 266 -5.82 -34.85 13.78
C PHE A 266 -6.27 -35.93 12.79
N SER A 267 -5.36 -36.43 11.96
CA SER A 267 -5.62 -37.55 11.06
C SER A 267 -6.03 -38.82 11.83
N ALA A 268 -5.35 -39.10 12.93
CA ALA A 268 -5.71 -40.25 13.80
C ALA A 268 -7.11 -40.05 14.41
N ILE A 269 -7.44 -38.87 14.97
CA ILE A 269 -8.76 -38.56 15.54
C ILE A 269 -9.85 -38.75 14.44
N LYS A 270 -9.61 -38.22 13.24
CA LYS A 270 -10.51 -38.37 12.09
C LYS A 270 -10.72 -39.85 11.73
N GLN A 271 -9.62 -40.63 11.70
CA GLN A 271 -9.68 -42.05 11.38
C GLN A 271 -10.40 -42.86 12.47
N PHE A 272 -10.17 -42.52 13.75
CA PHE A 272 -10.91 -43.16 14.86
C PHE A 272 -12.41 -42.81 14.79
N ALA A 273 -12.77 -41.56 14.45
CA ALA A 273 -14.16 -41.18 14.23
C ALA A 273 -14.79 -41.97 13.08
N TYR A 274 -14.06 -42.15 11.98
CA TYR A 274 -14.49 -42.94 10.82
C TYR A 274 -14.70 -44.43 11.19
N ILE A 275 -13.72 -45.08 11.81
CA ILE A 275 -13.80 -46.48 12.24
C ILE A 275 -14.92 -46.63 13.28
N GLY A 276 -15.01 -45.72 14.24
CA GLY A 276 -16.06 -45.73 15.25
C GLY A 276 -17.45 -45.59 14.64
N SER A 277 -17.60 -44.77 13.61
CA SER A 277 -18.88 -44.62 12.91
C SER A 277 -19.29 -45.90 12.18
N ILE A 278 -18.33 -46.61 11.56
CA ILE A 278 -18.58 -47.89 10.94
C ILE A 278 -18.97 -48.92 12.00
N ALA A 279 -18.25 -48.99 13.15
CA ALA A 279 -18.55 -49.94 14.22
C ALA A 279 -19.98 -49.71 14.80
N VAL A 280 -20.32 -48.46 15.14
CA VAL A 280 -21.66 -48.11 15.64
C VAL A 280 -22.74 -48.43 14.59
N SER A 281 -22.53 -48.04 13.32
CA SER A 281 -23.44 -48.32 12.23
C SER A 281 -23.63 -49.84 12.01
N ALA A 282 -22.53 -50.62 12.11
CA ALA A 282 -22.60 -52.11 12.00
C ALA A 282 -23.42 -52.73 13.13
N ILE A 283 -23.24 -52.28 14.38
CA ILE A 283 -24.08 -52.73 15.50
C ILE A 283 -25.54 -52.42 15.29
N LEU A 284 -25.86 -51.21 14.80
CA LEU A 284 -27.26 -50.80 14.49
C LEU A 284 -27.85 -51.62 13.34
N VAL A 285 -27.05 -52.01 12.33
CA VAL A 285 -27.44 -52.92 11.26
C VAL A 285 -27.72 -54.32 11.79
N MET A 286 -26.84 -54.88 12.64
CA MET A 286 -27.01 -56.19 13.24
C MET A 286 -28.27 -56.25 14.10
N ASN A 287 -28.62 -55.16 14.77
CA ASN A 287 -29.83 -55.04 15.57
C ASN A 287 -31.08 -54.71 14.71
N GLY A 288 -30.97 -54.65 13.39
CA GLY A 288 -32.09 -54.37 12.47
C GLY A 288 -32.64 -52.93 12.52
N GLN A 289 -31.93 -52.01 13.18
CA GLN A 289 -32.37 -50.62 13.35
C GLN A 289 -32.12 -49.75 12.13
N ILE A 290 -31.06 -50.04 11.35
CA ILE A 290 -30.74 -49.35 10.10
C ILE A 290 -30.35 -50.37 9.01
N ARG A 291 -30.41 -49.97 7.74
CA ARG A 291 -30.01 -50.80 6.61
C ARG A 291 -28.52 -50.76 6.35
N VAL A 292 -28.01 -51.75 5.62
CA VAL A 292 -26.58 -51.90 5.31
C VAL A 292 -26.05 -50.72 4.49
N GLY A 293 -26.84 -50.19 3.54
CA GLY A 293 -26.42 -49.04 2.71
C GLY A 293 -26.13 -47.77 3.51
N TYR A 294 -26.81 -47.56 4.63
CA TYR A 294 -26.56 -46.42 5.50
C TYR A 294 -25.18 -46.42 6.19
N LEU A 295 -24.54 -47.60 6.27
CA LEU A 295 -23.16 -47.70 6.82
C LEU A 295 -22.20 -46.83 6.02
N ALA A 296 -22.29 -46.84 4.67
CA ALA A 296 -21.46 -46.00 3.81
C ALA A 296 -21.79 -44.51 3.97
N SER A 297 -23.09 -44.18 4.06
CA SER A 297 -23.55 -42.79 4.24
C SER A 297 -23.09 -42.20 5.58
N CYS A 298 -23.21 -42.97 6.67
CA CYS A 298 -22.80 -42.56 8.01
C CYS A 298 -21.30 -42.27 8.05
N ALA A 299 -20.49 -43.17 7.48
CA ALA A 299 -19.04 -42.97 7.38
C ALA A 299 -18.67 -41.71 6.58
N ALA A 300 -19.34 -41.46 5.45
CA ALA A 300 -19.14 -40.27 4.63
C ALA A 300 -19.51 -38.97 5.38
N TYR A 301 -20.65 -38.96 6.11
CA TYR A 301 -21.03 -37.77 6.88
C TYR A 301 -20.10 -37.46 8.02
N ILE A 302 -19.60 -38.46 8.74
CA ILE A 302 -18.60 -38.24 9.81
C ILE A 302 -17.30 -37.65 9.25
N LEU A 303 -16.83 -38.14 8.11
CA LEU A 303 -15.65 -37.56 7.44
C LEU A 303 -15.89 -36.11 7.06
N LYS A 304 -17.04 -35.79 6.47
CA LYS A 304 -17.41 -34.40 6.12
C LYS A 304 -17.47 -33.51 7.37
N ILE A 305 -18.08 -33.93 8.45
CA ILE A 305 -18.14 -33.18 9.72
C ILE A 305 -16.72 -32.85 10.19
N MET A 306 -15.81 -33.83 10.21
CA MET A 306 -14.43 -33.63 10.66
C MET A 306 -13.66 -32.68 9.72
N ASP A 307 -13.85 -32.78 8.42
CA ASP A 307 -13.21 -31.90 7.43
C ASP A 307 -13.68 -30.44 7.55
N TYR A 308 -14.99 -30.21 7.70
CA TYR A 308 -15.52 -28.86 7.82
C TYR A 308 -15.20 -28.20 9.17
N ILE A 309 -15.07 -28.97 10.27
CA ILE A 309 -14.56 -28.45 11.54
C ILE A 309 -13.12 -27.96 11.37
N THR A 310 -12.29 -28.76 10.68
CA THR A 310 -10.90 -28.38 10.38
C THR A 310 -10.84 -27.11 9.51
N MET A 311 -11.72 -27.04 8.51
CA MET A 311 -11.85 -25.89 7.61
C MET A 311 -12.24 -24.61 8.35
N ILE A 312 -13.27 -24.64 9.22
CA ILE A 312 -13.65 -23.48 10.07
C ILE A 312 -12.44 -22.99 10.87
N ASN A 313 -11.72 -23.91 11.49
CA ASN A 313 -10.54 -23.53 12.27
C ASN A 313 -9.49 -22.79 11.43
N ASN A 314 -9.16 -23.30 10.25
CA ASN A 314 -8.20 -22.67 9.35
C ASN A 314 -8.71 -21.30 8.87
N MET A 315 -9.99 -21.17 8.57
CA MET A 315 -10.61 -19.91 8.17
C MET A 315 -10.60 -18.87 9.32
N MET A 316 -10.87 -19.30 10.55
CA MET A 316 -10.79 -18.44 11.73
C MET A 316 -9.37 -17.90 11.98
N PHE A 317 -8.34 -18.71 11.72
CA PHE A 317 -6.95 -18.27 11.82
C PHE A 317 -6.62 -17.24 10.71
N GLN A 318 -6.99 -17.51 9.47
CA GLN A 318 -6.79 -16.58 8.36
C GLN A 318 -7.57 -15.27 8.60
N MET A 319 -8.80 -15.34 9.10
CA MET A 319 -9.62 -14.17 9.42
C MET A 319 -8.92 -13.22 10.40
N GLN A 320 -8.20 -13.74 11.41
CA GLN A 320 -7.43 -12.90 12.34
C GLN A 320 -6.33 -12.10 11.63
N GLN A 321 -5.65 -12.68 10.64
CA GLN A 321 -4.65 -11.97 9.84
C GLN A 321 -5.29 -10.88 8.97
N GLN A 322 -6.42 -11.19 8.32
CA GLN A 322 -7.13 -10.24 7.47
C GLN A 322 -7.72 -9.06 8.27
N ILE A 323 -8.16 -9.31 9.51
CA ILE A 323 -8.62 -8.24 10.41
C ILE A 323 -7.47 -7.26 10.74
N VAL A 324 -6.24 -7.74 10.91
CA VAL A 324 -5.08 -6.86 11.17
C VAL A 324 -4.80 -5.95 9.96
N SER A 325 -4.80 -6.50 8.75
CA SER A 325 -4.64 -5.72 7.52
C SER A 325 -5.80 -4.72 7.33
N GLY A 326 -7.03 -5.18 7.59
CA GLY A 326 -8.21 -4.30 7.55
C GLY A 326 -8.15 -3.18 8.58
N TYR A 327 -7.58 -3.42 9.77
CA TYR A 327 -7.40 -2.39 10.79
C TYR A 327 -6.38 -1.32 10.36
N LYS A 328 -5.25 -1.74 9.79
CA LYS A 328 -4.26 -0.80 9.23
C LYS A 328 -4.87 0.09 8.15
N MET A 329 -5.56 -0.54 7.19
CA MET A 329 -6.21 0.18 6.10
C MET A 329 -7.30 1.14 6.61
N MET A 330 -8.14 0.71 7.57
CA MET A 330 -9.16 1.55 8.21
C MET A 330 -8.51 2.76 8.88
N HIS A 331 -7.46 2.55 9.67
CA HIS A 331 -6.75 3.62 10.36
C HIS A 331 -6.14 4.63 9.37
N PHE A 332 -5.53 4.14 8.29
CA PHE A 332 -5.01 5.00 7.23
C PHE A 332 -6.12 5.81 6.53
N MET A 333 -7.27 5.18 6.24
CA MET A 333 -8.42 5.84 5.61
C MET A 333 -9.12 6.87 6.51
N GLU A 334 -9.02 6.71 7.83
CA GLU A 334 -9.56 7.62 8.84
C GLU A 334 -8.57 8.74 9.22
N CYS A 335 -7.32 8.69 8.74
CA CYS A 335 -6.35 9.76 8.95
C CYS A 335 -6.87 11.07 8.34
N GLU A 336 -6.84 12.13 9.11
CA GLU A 336 -7.17 13.47 8.61
C GLU A 336 -5.90 14.25 8.28
N SER A 337 -5.94 15.04 7.22
CA SER A 337 -4.86 15.96 6.90
C SER A 337 -4.75 17.03 7.98
N ARG A 338 -3.55 17.33 8.43
CA ARG A 338 -3.29 18.44 9.37
C ARG A 338 -3.49 19.81 8.73
N ILE A 339 -3.50 19.85 7.40
CA ILE A 339 -3.68 21.06 6.61
C ILE A 339 -5.07 21.01 5.97
N PRO A 340 -6.08 21.62 6.61
CA PRO A 340 -7.43 21.65 6.05
C PRO A 340 -7.46 22.52 4.79
N ASP A 341 -8.23 22.09 3.79
CA ASP A 341 -8.44 22.87 2.58
C ASP A 341 -9.35 24.07 2.86
N GLY A 342 -9.01 25.21 2.30
CA GLY A 342 -9.86 26.40 2.36
C GLY A 342 -10.91 26.40 1.25
N THR A 343 -11.80 27.39 1.26
CA THR A 343 -12.91 27.51 0.29
C THR A 343 -12.74 28.63 -0.71
N GLU A 344 -11.91 29.61 -0.38
CA GLU A 344 -11.72 30.81 -1.20
C GLU A 344 -10.78 30.55 -2.39
N THR A 345 -10.94 31.32 -3.43
CA THR A 345 -10.08 31.25 -4.62
C THR A 345 -9.35 32.58 -4.81
N VAL A 346 -8.09 32.52 -5.21
CA VAL A 346 -7.29 33.66 -5.62
C VAL A 346 -7.77 34.09 -7.03
N ALA A 347 -7.93 35.38 -7.27
CA ALA A 347 -8.26 35.87 -8.61
C ALA A 347 -7.15 35.53 -9.60
N LYS A 348 -7.51 35.07 -10.81
CA LYS A 348 -6.58 34.53 -11.80
C LYS A 348 -5.51 35.54 -12.26
N ASP A 349 -5.86 36.83 -12.28
CA ASP A 349 -4.99 37.94 -12.72
C ASP A 349 -4.53 38.81 -11.54
N SER A 350 -4.48 38.23 -10.30
CA SER A 350 -4.05 39.02 -9.15
C SER A 350 -2.53 39.14 -9.12
N ALA A 351 -2.05 40.36 -8.83
CA ALA A 351 -0.66 40.60 -8.43
C ALA A 351 -0.49 40.19 -6.97
N PRO A 352 0.09 39.04 -6.67
CA PRO A 352 0.10 38.49 -5.31
C PRO A 352 1.03 39.31 -4.41
N HIS A 353 0.45 40.01 -3.42
CA HIS A 353 1.16 40.66 -2.34
C HIS A 353 1.22 39.70 -1.14
N ILE A 354 2.43 39.31 -0.74
CA ILE A 354 2.67 38.35 0.32
C ILE A 354 3.14 39.07 1.58
N ARG A 355 2.54 38.74 2.75
CA ARG A 355 2.96 39.31 4.01
C ARG A 355 2.97 38.27 5.11
N PHE A 356 4.08 38.16 5.80
CA PHE A 356 4.21 37.43 7.06
C PHE A 356 4.00 38.40 8.22
N GLN A 357 3.16 38.04 9.19
CA GLN A 357 2.88 38.84 10.38
C GLN A 357 3.18 37.98 11.61
N ASN A 358 4.29 38.26 12.27
CA ASN A 358 4.74 37.55 13.46
C ASN A 358 4.67 36.01 13.34
N ALA A 359 5.01 35.52 12.14
CA ALA A 359 4.83 34.12 11.78
C ALA A 359 5.91 33.24 12.44
N SER A 360 5.47 32.22 13.20
CA SER A 360 6.34 31.22 13.80
C SER A 360 5.88 29.82 13.40
N LEU A 361 6.83 28.90 13.22
CA LEU A 361 6.55 27.54 12.79
C LEU A 361 7.37 26.55 13.60
N LYS A 362 6.68 25.49 14.10
CA LYS A 362 7.27 24.37 14.83
C LYS A 362 7.08 23.08 14.02
N ILE A 363 8.13 22.29 13.88
CA ILE A 363 8.09 20.94 13.29
C ILE A 363 8.51 19.95 14.38
N LEU A 364 7.67 18.97 14.68
CA LEU A 364 7.89 18.01 15.77
C LEU A 364 8.27 18.71 17.10
N ASP A 365 7.50 19.75 17.47
CA ASP A 365 7.68 20.60 18.67
C ASP A 365 9.02 21.40 18.70
N LYS A 366 9.82 21.35 17.66
CA LYS A 366 11.05 22.17 17.55
C LYS A 366 10.75 23.45 16.79
N PRO A 367 11.11 24.63 17.33
CA PRO A 367 10.94 25.89 16.61
C PRO A 367 11.90 25.92 15.41
N VAL A 368 11.35 26.15 14.21
CA VAL A 368 12.10 26.26 12.94
C VAL A 368 12.06 27.69 12.42
N LEU A 369 10.92 28.37 12.54
CA LEU A 369 10.79 29.81 12.25
C LEU A 369 10.25 30.50 13.50
N GLN A 370 10.76 31.72 13.78
CA GLN A 370 10.43 32.47 14.97
C GLN A 370 10.22 33.95 14.63
N ASN A 371 9.01 34.44 14.87
CA ASN A 371 8.64 35.86 14.74
C ASN A 371 9.09 36.46 13.40
N ILE A 372 8.71 35.83 12.29
CA ILE A 372 9.02 36.33 10.95
C ILE A 372 8.02 37.44 10.61
N ASP A 373 8.54 38.65 10.37
CA ASP A 373 7.83 39.79 9.81
C ASP A 373 8.47 40.15 8.46
N LEU A 374 7.70 39.96 7.36
CA LEU A 374 8.19 40.14 6.01
C LEU A 374 7.07 40.63 5.11
N ASP A 375 7.36 41.64 4.29
CA ASP A 375 6.43 42.20 3.31
C ASP A 375 7.04 42.08 1.91
N ILE A 376 6.35 41.36 1.01
CA ILE A 376 6.83 41.06 -0.34
C ILE A 376 5.79 41.59 -1.35
N PRO A 377 5.96 42.83 -1.83
CA PRO A 377 5.14 43.37 -2.91
C PRO A 377 5.35 42.57 -4.20
N TYR A 378 4.31 42.56 -5.05
CA TYR A 378 4.41 41.92 -6.37
C TYR A 378 5.52 42.52 -7.23
N GLY A 379 6.20 41.66 -8.00
CA GLY A 379 7.29 42.03 -8.90
C GLY A 379 8.65 42.22 -8.21
N ARG A 380 8.75 42.02 -6.90
CA ARG A 380 10.03 42.12 -6.16
C ARG A 380 10.84 40.85 -6.22
N LYS A 381 12.16 41.01 -6.21
CA LYS A 381 13.14 39.93 -6.15
C LYS A 381 13.73 39.85 -4.75
N ILE A 382 13.48 38.77 -4.04
CA ILE A 382 13.94 38.58 -2.66
C ILE A 382 14.96 37.45 -2.62
N GLY A 383 16.15 37.75 -2.16
CA GLY A 383 17.19 36.76 -1.85
C GLY A 383 17.09 36.29 -0.41
N ILE A 384 17.16 34.98 -0.18
CA ILE A 384 17.12 34.38 1.14
C ILE A 384 18.39 33.57 1.35
N VAL A 385 19.21 33.98 2.28
CA VAL A 385 20.53 33.35 2.56
C VAL A 385 20.68 33.00 4.04
N GLY A 386 21.62 32.13 4.36
CA GLY A 386 21.87 31.68 5.73
C GLY A 386 22.47 30.29 5.76
N GLY A 387 22.91 29.85 6.93
CA GLY A 387 23.47 28.52 7.15
C GLY A 387 22.50 27.37 6.88
N THR A 388 23.05 26.15 6.79
CA THR A 388 22.22 24.94 6.73
C THR A 388 21.38 24.84 8.01
N GLY A 389 20.08 24.56 7.88
CA GLY A 389 19.16 24.49 9.03
C GLY A 389 18.66 25.84 9.56
N SER A 390 18.98 26.98 8.91
CA SER A 390 18.49 28.30 9.34
C SER A 390 16.98 28.54 9.08
N GLY A 391 16.30 27.65 8.34
CA GLY A 391 14.86 27.74 8.06
C GLY A 391 14.47 28.28 6.68
N LYS A 392 15.43 28.46 5.73
CA LYS A 392 15.18 28.99 4.37
C LYS A 392 14.10 28.24 3.62
N SER A 393 14.28 26.94 3.41
CA SER A 393 13.29 26.08 2.71
C SER A 393 11.95 26.07 3.44
N THR A 394 11.97 26.00 4.78
CA THR A 394 10.74 26.03 5.58
C THR A 394 9.96 27.34 5.42
N LEU A 395 10.66 28.47 5.29
CA LEU A 395 10.03 29.76 5.03
C LEU A 395 9.32 29.78 3.67
N LEU A 396 9.97 29.24 2.64
CA LEU A 396 9.40 29.14 1.30
C LEU A 396 8.26 28.11 1.22
N GLU A 397 8.40 26.96 1.88
CA GLU A 397 7.39 25.90 1.96
C GLU A 397 6.12 26.35 2.71
N ALA A 398 6.25 27.24 3.68
CA ALA A 398 5.09 27.81 4.39
C ALA A 398 4.18 28.62 3.46
N LEU A 399 4.72 29.25 2.40
CA LEU A 399 3.94 30.01 1.41
C LEU A 399 2.95 29.15 0.64
N ILE A 400 3.33 27.91 0.32
CA ILE A 400 2.50 26.96 -0.42
C ILE A 400 1.77 25.98 0.52
N ARG A 401 1.81 26.29 1.82
CA ARG A 401 1.18 25.46 2.87
C ARG A 401 1.59 23.98 2.78
N ILE A 402 2.90 23.71 2.73
CA ILE A 402 3.45 22.39 3.07
C ILE A 402 3.41 22.23 4.60
N HIS A 403 3.64 23.34 5.32
CA HIS A 403 3.50 23.46 6.76
C HIS A 403 2.67 24.72 7.08
N ASP A 404 1.70 24.61 7.96
CA ASP A 404 0.97 25.77 8.50
C ASP A 404 1.76 26.40 9.65
N VAL A 405 1.77 27.73 9.72
CA VAL A 405 2.37 28.45 10.85
C VAL A 405 1.64 28.12 12.15
N SER A 406 2.43 27.95 13.23
CA SER A 406 1.95 27.64 14.57
C SER A 406 1.43 28.87 15.31
N GLU A 407 2.03 30.03 15.05
CA GLU A 407 1.68 31.34 15.63
C GLU A 407 1.82 32.41 14.55
N GLY A 408 1.05 33.51 14.66
CA GLY A 408 0.99 34.54 13.62
C GLY A 408 0.24 34.07 12.38
N GLU A 409 0.42 34.79 11.26
CA GLU A 409 -0.26 34.48 10.02
C GLU A 409 0.57 34.86 8.78
N ILE A 410 0.23 34.22 7.65
CA ILE A 410 0.72 34.57 6.33
C ILE A 410 -0.47 35.03 5.51
N LEU A 411 -0.35 36.22 4.94
CA LEU A 411 -1.41 36.84 4.13
C LEU A 411 -1.00 36.84 2.66
N LEU A 412 -1.95 36.54 1.80
CA LEU A 412 -1.89 36.77 0.36
C LEU A 412 -2.98 37.76 -0.02
N ASN A 413 -2.60 38.90 -0.58
CA ASN A 413 -3.52 40.01 -0.91
C ASN A 413 -4.38 40.46 0.29
N GLY A 414 -3.79 40.47 1.51
CA GLY A 414 -4.44 40.90 2.75
C GLY A 414 -5.39 39.87 3.37
N ARG A 415 -5.51 38.65 2.81
CA ARG A 415 -6.31 37.56 3.35
C ARG A 415 -5.39 36.41 3.78
N ASN A 416 -5.72 35.72 4.89
CA ASN A 416 -4.95 34.60 5.41
C ASN A 416 -4.91 33.43 4.39
N ILE A 417 -3.72 32.90 4.13
CA ILE A 417 -3.53 31.80 3.17
C ILE A 417 -4.31 30.52 3.55
N LYS A 418 -4.67 30.36 4.83
CA LYS A 418 -5.47 29.23 5.31
C LYS A 418 -6.93 29.24 4.81
N GLU A 419 -7.43 30.41 4.39
CA GLU A 419 -8.78 30.54 3.86
C GLU A 419 -8.89 30.10 2.39
N TYR A 420 -7.79 30.16 1.65
CA TYR A 420 -7.76 29.74 0.24
C TYR A 420 -7.74 28.23 0.09
N SER A 421 -8.39 27.74 -0.98
CA SER A 421 -8.20 26.35 -1.40
C SER A 421 -6.73 26.12 -1.78
N LEU A 422 -6.18 24.97 -1.37
CA LEU A 422 -4.78 24.60 -1.64
C LEU A 422 -4.46 24.64 -3.15
N LYS A 423 -5.41 24.20 -3.97
CA LYS A 423 -5.27 24.24 -5.43
C LYS A 423 -5.13 25.69 -5.93
N SER A 424 -5.96 26.60 -5.46
CA SER A 424 -5.94 27.99 -5.87
C SER A 424 -4.71 28.74 -5.34
N LEU A 425 -4.33 28.51 -4.08
CA LEU A 425 -3.12 29.06 -3.48
C LEU A 425 -1.87 28.60 -4.24
N ARG A 426 -1.70 27.28 -4.41
CA ARG A 426 -0.53 26.69 -5.07
C ARG A 426 -0.44 27.01 -6.56
N SER A 427 -1.55 27.40 -7.21
CA SER A 427 -1.51 27.87 -8.59
C SER A 427 -0.76 29.19 -8.74
N GLN A 428 -0.63 29.99 -7.67
CA GLN A 428 0.08 31.27 -7.67
C GLN A 428 1.62 31.11 -7.63
N PHE A 429 2.11 29.92 -7.36
CA PHE A 429 3.53 29.67 -7.15
C PHE A 429 4.08 28.64 -8.14
N ALA A 430 5.15 28.97 -8.85
CA ALA A 430 6.01 28.02 -9.54
C ALA A 430 7.19 27.71 -8.61
N TYR A 431 7.25 26.50 -8.05
CA TYR A 431 8.20 26.14 -7.01
C TYR A 431 9.22 25.11 -7.52
N VAL A 432 10.50 25.42 -7.37
CA VAL A 432 11.61 24.48 -7.61
C VAL A 432 12.19 24.07 -6.28
N TYR A 433 12.06 22.79 -5.95
CA TYR A 433 12.55 22.22 -4.69
C TYR A 433 14.07 21.99 -4.72
N GLN A 434 14.70 22.06 -3.55
CA GLN A 434 16.12 21.75 -3.35
C GLN A 434 16.45 20.33 -3.82
N ASP A 435 15.65 19.34 -3.40
CA ASP A 435 15.77 17.96 -3.85
C ASP A 435 14.95 17.74 -5.14
N VAL A 436 15.66 17.66 -6.26
CA VAL A 436 15.02 17.47 -7.58
C VAL A 436 14.53 16.06 -7.77
N PHE A 437 13.22 15.93 -8.00
CA PHE A 437 12.58 14.67 -8.38
C PHE A 437 12.13 14.70 -9.84
N LEU A 438 12.54 13.70 -10.61
CA LEU A 438 12.05 13.46 -11.97
C LEU A 438 11.34 12.11 -12.03
N PHE A 439 10.19 12.10 -12.70
CA PHE A 439 9.44 10.87 -12.95
C PHE A 439 10.14 10.04 -14.03
N SER A 440 9.98 8.72 -13.95
CA SER A 440 10.42 7.79 -15.00
C SER A 440 9.54 7.96 -16.24
N ASN A 441 9.80 9.01 -16.99
CA ASN A 441 9.06 9.41 -18.18
C ASN A 441 9.99 10.21 -19.11
N THR A 442 9.50 10.68 -20.26
CA THR A 442 10.24 11.54 -21.17
C THR A 442 10.64 12.87 -20.50
N ILE A 443 11.66 13.54 -21.02
CA ILE A 443 12.04 14.87 -20.57
C ILE A 443 10.91 15.86 -20.82
N ASP A 444 10.24 15.78 -21.97
CA ASP A 444 9.05 16.56 -22.29
C ASP A 444 7.97 16.43 -21.20
N SER A 445 7.54 15.18 -20.89
CA SER A 445 6.54 14.91 -19.85
C SER A 445 6.98 15.38 -18.45
N ASN A 446 8.27 15.41 -18.18
CA ASN A 446 8.81 15.95 -16.94
C ASN A 446 8.72 17.47 -16.90
N ILE A 447 8.93 18.17 -18.00
CA ILE A 447 8.81 19.63 -18.08
C ILE A 447 7.33 20.03 -18.07
N SER A 448 6.50 19.43 -18.93
CA SER A 448 5.06 19.70 -19.04
C SER A 448 4.24 19.24 -17.82
N TYR A 449 4.84 18.55 -16.85
CA TYR A 449 4.14 18.06 -15.64
C TYR A 449 3.40 19.16 -14.86
N ALA A 450 3.91 20.38 -14.87
CA ALA A 450 3.30 21.51 -14.17
C ALA A 450 2.08 22.11 -14.93
N ASP A 451 2.05 21.96 -16.24
CA ASP A 451 0.95 22.30 -17.15
C ASP A 451 0.86 21.27 -18.28
N PRO A 452 0.06 20.19 -18.11
CA PRO A 452 -0.07 19.14 -19.11
C PRO A 452 -0.70 19.57 -20.45
N GLU A 453 -1.35 20.75 -20.49
CA GLU A 453 -1.95 21.33 -21.70
C GLU A 453 -1.00 22.32 -22.41
N ALA A 454 0.23 22.47 -21.90
CA ALA A 454 1.22 23.37 -22.49
C ALA A 454 1.59 22.94 -23.92
N GLU A 455 1.62 23.91 -24.83
CA GLU A 455 2.08 23.68 -26.21
C GLU A 455 3.57 23.35 -26.24
N GLU A 456 3.99 22.51 -27.19
CA GLU A 456 5.39 22.09 -27.37
C GLU A 456 6.36 23.29 -27.41
N GLU A 457 5.96 24.39 -28.06
CA GLU A 457 6.75 25.61 -28.12
C GLU A 457 6.96 26.25 -26.75
N ALA A 458 5.99 26.14 -25.82
CA ALA A 458 6.11 26.65 -24.46
C ALA A 458 7.10 25.79 -23.64
N VAL A 459 7.09 24.48 -23.84
CA VAL A 459 8.04 23.54 -23.23
C VAL A 459 9.47 23.83 -23.69
N ILE A 460 9.66 24.03 -25.00
CA ILE A 460 10.96 24.36 -25.58
C ILE A 460 11.47 25.71 -25.06
N ARG A 461 10.64 26.76 -25.07
CA ARG A 461 11.02 28.09 -24.53
C ARG A 461 11.41 28.00 -23.05
N ALA A 462 10.66 27.29 -22.24
CA ALA A 462 10.99 27.10 -20.82
C ALA A 462 12.32 26.34 -20.65
N ALA A 463 12.59 25.37 -21.49
CA ALA A 463 13.88 24.66 -21.51
C ALA A 463 15.04 25.54 -21.94
N GLU A 464 14.85 26.43 -22.90
CA GLU A 464 15.83 27.43 -23.33
C GLU A 464 16.15 28.39 -22.18
N HIS A 465 15.13 28.98 -21.56
CA HIS A 465 15.31 29.89 -20.42
C HIS A 465 15.95 29.21 -19.21
N ALA A 466 15.65 27.92 -18.99
CA ALA A 466 16.30 27.09 -17.97
C ALA A 466 17.70 26.59 -18.36
N GLN A 467 18.25 26.99 -19.51
CA GLN A 467 19.54 26.53 -20.04
C GLN A 467 19.58 24.98 -20.23
N ALA A 468 18.42 24.36 -20.49
CA ALA A 468 18.28 22.91 -20.63
C ALA A 468 18.27 22.46 -22.10
N HIS A 469 17.78 23.30 -23.03
CA HIS A 469 17.57 22.95 -24.44
C HIS A 469 18.84 22.38 -25.11
N ASP A 470 19.99 23.01 -24.93
CA ASP A 470 21.26 22.63 -25.55
C ASP A 470 21.74 21.22 -25.20
N PHE A 471 21.50 20.76 -23.97
CA PHE A 471 21.87 19.39 -23.62
C PHE A 471 20.80 18.39 -24.02
N ILE A 472 19.50 18.79 -23.97
CA ILE A 472 18.38 17.91 -24.35
C ILE A 472 18.51 17.54 -25.83
N THR A 473 18.74 18.51 -26.70
CA THR A 473 18.90 18.29 -28.15
C THR A 473 20.12 17.45 -28.53
N LYS A 474 21.11 17.33 -27.64
CA LYS A 474 22.27 16.46 -27.83
C LYS A 474 22.03 15.01 -27.41
N LEU A 475 20.92 14.72 -26.74
CA LEU A 475 20.52 13.35 -26.42
C LEU A 475 19.99 12.67 -27.69
N GLU A 476 20.11 11.35 -27.77
CA GLU A 476 19.76 10.56 -28.95
C GLU A 476 18.27 10.73 -29.35
N GLU A 477 17.37 10.80 -28.36
CA GLU A 477 15.94 10.97 -28.55
C GLU A 477 15.45 12.40 -28.20
N GLY A 478 16.34 13.33 -27.89
CA GLY A 478 15.98 14.72 -27.55
C GLY A 478 15.02 14.81 -26.37
N TYR A 479 13.89 15.51 -26.56
CA TYR A 479 12.84 15.66 -25.55
C TYR A 479 12.09 14.35 -25.26
N ASP A 480 12.09 13.38 -26.17
CA ASP A 480 11.47 12.06 -25.98
C ASP A 480 12.38 11.11 -25.17
N THR A 481 13.59 11.53 -24.81
CA THR A 481 14.50 10.73 -24.00
C THR A 481 13.85 10.39 -22.67
N ILE A 482 13.73 9.09 -22.38
CA ILE A 482 13.19 8.59 -21.13
C ILE A 482 14.26 8.72 -20.04
N VAL A 483 13.93 9.47 -19.02
CA VAL A 483 14.76 9.60 -17.81
C VAL A 483 14.41 8.45 -16.86
N GLY A 484 15.40 7.68 -16.43
CA GLY A 484 15.22 6.59 -15.49
C GLY A 484 14.76 7.06 -14.10
N GLU A 485 14.53 6.08 -13.21
CA GLU A 485 14.05 6.35 -11.86
C GLU A 485 14.91 7.41 -11.15
N ARG A 486 14.27 8.45 -10.62
CA ARG A 486 14.90 9.63 -9.98
C ARG A 486 15.92 10.34 -10.87
N GLY A 487 15.73 10.30 -12.20
CA GLY A 487 16.63 10.97 -13.14
C GLY A 487 17.90 10.19 -13.47
N LEU A 488 17.91 8.87 -13.35
CA LEU A 488 19.00 8.02 -13.82
C LEU A 488 19.25 8.30 -15.32
N GLY A 489 20.51 8.52 -15.68
CA GLY A 489 20.94 8.81 -17.06
C GLY A 489 21.33 10.27 -17.33
N ILE A 490 21.00 11.21 -16.44
CA ILE A 490 21.39 12.62 -16.55
C ILE A 490 22.11 13.12 -15.29
N SER A 491 22.98 14.13 -15.45
CA SER A 491 23.76 14.70 -14.34
C SER A 491 22.90 15.51 -13.36
N GLY A 492 23.40 15.77 -12.15
CA GLY A 492 22.71 16.59 -11.14
C GLY A 492 22.31 17.98 -11.67
N GLY A 493 23.19 18.67 -12.35
CA GLY A 493 22.90 19.98 -12.94
C GLY A 493 21.91 19.91 -14.11
N GLN A 494 21.89 18.81 -14.88
CA GLN A 494 20.86 18.58 -15.90
C GLN A 494 19.49 18.36 -15.26
N LYS A 495 19.40 17.58 -14.18
CA LYS A 495 18.16 17.41 -13.40
C LYS A 495 17.61 18.73 -12.88
N GLN A 496 18.48 19.57 -12.29
CA GLN A 496 18.08 20.89 -11.80
C GLN A 496 17.51 21.75 -12.92
N ARG A 497 18.16 21.82 -14.09
CA ARG A 497 17.68 22.59 -15.23
C ARG A 497 16.34 22.10 -15.77
N VAL A 498 16.09 20.78 -15.83
CA VAL A 498 14.79 20.22 -16.20
C VAL A 498 13.72 20.59 -15.16
N SER A 499 14.05 20.58 -13.87
CA SER A 499 13.13 20.99 -12.80
C SER A 499 12.79 22.48 -12.85
N ILE A 500 13.78 23.31 -13.19
CA ILE A 500 13.57 24.75 -13.40
C ILE A 500 12.65 24.96 -14.63
N ALA A 501 12.92 24.29 -15.75
CA ALA A 501 12.06 24.35 -16.94
C ALA A 501 10.60 23.98 -16.61
N ARG A 502 10.39 22.91 -15.80
CA ARG A 502 9.07 22.51 -15.26
C ARG A 502 8.38 23.66 -14.52
N ALA A 503 9.10 24.40 -13.70
CA ALA A 503 8.54 25.55 -12.99
C ALA A 503 8.22 26.73 -13.92
N LEU A 504 9.06 26.98 -14.92
CA LEU A 504 8.88 28.08 -15.87
C LEU A 504 7.68 27.87 -16.81
N VAL A 505 7.40 26.64 -17.22
CA VAL A 505 6.20 26.28 -18.03
C VAL A 505 4.91 26.66 -17.31
N LYS A 506 4.85 26.57 -15.97
CA LYS A 506 3.64 26.84 -15.19
C LYS A 506 3.13 28.27 -15.32
N ASP A 507 4.00 29.21 -15.69
CA ASP A 507 3.69 30.63 -15.84
C ASP A 507 2.97 31.29 -14.64
N ALA A 508 3.34 30.86 -13.41
CA ALA A 508 2.77 31.42 -12.19
C ALA A 508 3.32 32.82 -11.88
N PRO A 509 2.57 33.70 -11.17
CA PRO A 509 3.01 35.04 -10.83
C PRO A 509 4.15 35.11 -9.82
N VAL A 510 4.39 34.05 -9.04
CA VAL A 510 5.51 33.95 -8.09
C VAL A 510 6.39 32.76 -8.46
N LEU A 511 7.67 33.01 -8.75
CA LEU A 511 8.67 31.98 -8.97
C LEU A 511 9.52 31.80 -7.71
N VAL A 512 9.62 30.58 -7.22
CA VAL A 512 10.38 30.19 -6.03
C VAL A 512 11.50 29.23 -6.42
N LEU A 513 12.73 29.62 -6.19
CA LEU A 513 13.93 28.83 -6.42
C LEU A 513 14.56 28.48 -5.08
N ASP A 514 14.32 27.26 -4.57
CA ASP A 514 14.85 26.81 -3.30
C ASP A 514 16.13 25.99 -3.51
N ASP A 515 17.29 26.62 -3.31
CA ASP A 515 18.65 26.09 -3.51
C ASP A 515 18.83 25.30 -4.83
N SER A 516 18.05 25.71 -5.84
CA SER A 516 17.88 24.94 -7.08
C SER A 516 19.02 25.17 -8.10
N THR A 517 20.00 25.99 -7.77
CA THR A 517 21.18 26.30 -8.63
C THR A 517 22.47 25.69 -8.10
N SER A 518 22.46 25.05 -6.94
CA SER A 518 23.64 24.57 -6.23
C SER A 518 24.50 23.54 -7.01
N ALA A 519 23.88 22.71 -7.87
CA ALA A 519 24.61 21.75 -8.72
C ALA A 519 24.99 22.30 -10.11
N LEU A 520 24.72 23.58 -10.39
CA LEU A 520 25.12 24.24 -11.63
C LEU A 520 26.53 24.80 -11.50
N ASP A 521 27.25 24.82 -12.61
CA ASP A 521 28.48 25.62 -12.72
C ASP A 521 28.15 27.13 -12.73
N VAL A 522 29.12 27.95 -12.37
CA VAL A 522 28.94 29.39 -12.17
C VAL A 522 28.42 30.10 -13.44
N ASP A 523 28.90 29.69 -14.61
CA ASP A 523 28.55 30.34 -15.88
C ASP A 523 27.11 29.95 -16.29
N THR A 524 26.73 28.72 -16.08
CA THR A 524 25.35 28.27 -16.35
C THR A 524 24.35 28.91 -15.37
N GLU A 525 24.70 28.99 -14.07
CA GLU A 525 23.89 29.70 -13.07
C GLU A 525 23.70 31.17 -13.44
N LYS A 526 24.75 31.86 -13.82
CA LYS A 526 24.68 33.26 -14.22
C LYS A 526 23.75 33.45 -15.43
N ARG A 527 23.93 32.67 -16.50
CA ARG A 527 23.08 32.74 -17.70
C ARG A 527 21.63 32.42 -17.38
N LEU A 528 21.37 31.46 -16.49
CA LEU A 528 20.02 31.11 -16.03
C LEU A 528 19.36 32.31 -15.33
N LEU A 529 20.05 32.93 -14.36
CA LEU A 529 19.53 34.07 -13.60
C LEU A 529 19.34 35.31 -14.52
N GLU A 530 20.23 35.53 -15.48
CA GLU A 530 20.07 36.55 -16.51
C GLU A 530 18.85 36.32 -17.36
N ALA A 531 18.61 35.08 -17.83
CA ALA A 531 17.43 34.71 -18.59
C ALA A 531 16.13 34.91 -17.77
N ILE A 532 16.12 34.49 -16.49
CA ILE A 532 14.97 34.72 -15.59
C ILE A 532 14.74 36.23 -15.40
N ASN A 533 15.76 37.00 -15.19
CA ASN A 533 15.68 38.47 -15.03
C ASN A 533 15.14 39.15 -16.29
N GLN A 534 15.48 38.65 -17.47
CA GLN A 534 15.07 39.24 -18.76
C GLN A 534 13.62 38.87 -19.13
N HIS A 535 13.24 37.61 -18.95
CA HIS A 535 11.96 37.09 -19.47
C HIS A 535 10.85 36.99 -18.43
N TYR A 536 11.16 37.12 -17.13
CA TYR A 536 10.21 36.98 -16.02
C TYR A 536 10.32 38.16 -15.03
N SER A 537 10.72 39.34 -15.52
CA SER A 537 10.92 40.55 -14.70
C SER A 537 9.62 41.12 -14.11
N ASP A 538 8.48 40.75 -14.66
CA ASP A 538 7.14 41.12 -14.18
C ASP A 538 6.66 40.24 -13.00
N LYS A 539 7.38 39.17 -12.69
CA LYS A 539 7.01 38.23 -11.62
C LYS A 539 7.76 38.49 -10.31
N THR A 540 7.16 38.08 -9.21
CA THR A 540 7.85 38.02 -7.93
C THR A 540 8.81 36.83 -7.95
N LEU A 541 10.08 37.07 -7.60
CA LEU A 541 11.12 36.06 -7.56
C LEU A 541 11.66 35.89 -6.14
N LEU A 542 11.57 34.65 -5.62
CA LEU A 542 12.11 34.28 -4.31
C LEU A 542 13.26 33.29 -4.54
N ILE A 543 14.47 33.64 -4.17
CA ILE A 543 15.66 32.80 -4.34
C ILE A 543 16.25 32.45 -2.97
N SER A 544 16.21 31.18 -2.62
CA SER A 544 17.01 30.66 -1.52
C SER A 544 18.34 30.14 -2.09
N ALA A 545 19.44 30.58 -1.55
CA ALA A 545 20.74 30.17 -2.04
C ALA A 545 21.78 30.00 -0.91
N HIS A 546 22.70 29.07 -1.14
CA HIS A 546 23.93 28.94 -0.34
C HIS A 546 25.10 29.78 -0.89
N ARG A 547 25.04 30.12 -2.19
CA ARG A 547 26.02 31.01 -2.83
C ARG A 547 25.50 32.43 -2.74
N MET A 548 26.30 33.32 -2.10
CA MET A 548 25.90 34.72 -1.97
C MET A 548 25.85 35.45 -3.32
N SER A 549 26.63 35.00 -4.32
CA SER A 549 26.60 35.56 -5.68
C SER A 549 25.27 35.43 -6.40
N SER A 550 24.43 34.47 -6.02
CA SER A 550 23.12 34.23 -6.66
C SER A 550 22.05 35.26 -6.26
N VAL A 551 22.28 36.02 -5.18
CA VAL A 551 21.30 36.98 -4.63
C VAL A 551 21.76 38.46 -4.72
N VAL A 552 22.90 38.72 -5.29
CA VAL A 552 23.49 40.09 -5.37
C VAL A 552 22.54 41.07 -6.12
N ASP A 553 21.84 40.58 -7.15
CA ASP A 553 20.95 41.40 -7.98
C ASP A 553 19.48 41.39 -7.45
N CYS A 554 19.25 40.93 -6.22
CA CYS A 554 17.95 40.99 -5.59
C CYS A 554 17.65 42.39 -5.03
N ASP A 555 16.37 42.80 -5.09
CA ASP A 555 15.92 44.10 -4.54
C ASP A 555 16.07 44.16 -3.02
N GLU A 556 15.95 43.00 -2.35
CA GLU A 556 16.13 42.84 -0.92
C GLU A 556 16.72 41.47 -0.63
N ILE A 557 17.63 41.40 0.31
CA ILE A 557 18.26 40.16 0.78
C ILE A 557 17.95 39.98 2.27
N LEU A 558 17.53 38.75 2.62
CA LEU A 558 17.22 38.33 3.98
C LEU A 558 18.32 37.35 4.45
N TYR A 559 19.00 37.66 5.51
CA TYR A 559 19.92 36.72 6.16
C TYR A 559 19.21 36.01 7.33
N LEU A 560 18.96 34.72 7.18
CA LEU A 560 18.34 33.91 8.22
C LEU A 560 19.36 33.27 9.14
N LEU A 561 19.16 33.44 10.45
CA LEU A 561 19.94 32.82 11.50
C LEU A 561 18.99 32.25 12.58
N ASP A 562 19.12 30.97 12.89
CA ASP A 562 18.32 30.27 13.91
C ASP A 562 16.79 30.51 13.80
N GLY A 563 16.28 30.49 12.56
CA GLY A 563 14.86 30.68 12.26
C GLY A 563 14.34 32.12 12.35
N ARG A 564 15.22 33.10 12.39
CA ARG A 564 14.89 34.54 12.44
C ARG A 564 15.55 35.30 11.30
N ILE A 565 14.94 36.38 10.88
CA ILE A 565 15.60 37.35 9.99
C ILE A 565 16.55 38.16 10.83
N ALA A 566 17.87 37.87 10.73
CA ALA A 566 18.90 38.55 11.50
C ALA A 566 19.31 39.86 10.82
N GLU A 567 19.41 39.90 9.49
CA GLU A 567 19.76 41.06 8.70
C GLU A 567 18.85 41.12 7.46
N ARG A 568 18.52 42.33 7.03
CA ARG A 568 17.77 42.60 5.81
C ARG A 568 18.19 43.93 5.18
N GLY A 569 18.20 44.00 3.86
CA GLY A 569 18.56 45.21 3.11
C GLY A 569 18.95 44.86 1.68
N THR A 570 19.39 45.87 0.93
CA THR A 570 20.06 45.67 -0.37
C THR A 570 21.43 45.07 -0.18
N PHE A 571 22.06 44.63 -1.25
CA PHE A 571 23.45 44.12 -1.20
C PHE A 571 24.42 45.16 -0.61
N GLU A 572 24.32 46.41 -1.05
CA GLU A 572 25.15 47.51 -0.61
C GLU A 572 24.96 47.79 0.89
N GLU A 573 23.70 47.87 1.34
CA GLU A 573 23.36 48.12 2.75
C GLU A 573 23.91 47.00 3.66
N LEU A 574 23.78 45.74 3.26
CA LEU A 574 24.29 44.60 4.05
C LEU A 574 25.81 44.53 4.07
N MET A 575 26.47 44.93 3.00
CA MET A 575 27.94 45.03 2.97
C MET A 575 28.44 46.18 3.85
N GLU A 576 27.76 47.33 3.88
CA GLU A 576 28.10 48.46 4.76
C GLU A 576 27.86 48.15 6.23
N GLN A 577 26.82 47.38 6.58
CA GLN A 577 26.55 46.89 7.95
C GLN A 577 27.68 46.03 8.50
N ASN A 578 28.50 45.41 7.62
CA ASN A 578 29.63 44.53 7.97
C ASN A 578 29.21 43.42 8.97
N GLY A 579 28.02 42.87 8.82
CA GLY A 579 27.42 41.86 9.66
C GLY A 579 27.73 40.43 9.22
N HIS A 580 26.81 39.51 9.51
CA HIS A 580 26.92 38.10 9.13
C HIS A 580 26.97 37.91 7.62
N PHE A 581 26.09 38.63 6.87
CA PHE A 581 26.06 38.59 5.41
C PHE A 581 27.40 38.97 4.81
N ALA A 582 27.94 40.15 5.17
CA ALA A 582 29.21 40.63 4.64
C ALA A 582 30.37 39.70 4.98
N SER A 583 30.37 39.15 6.19
CA SER A 583 31.39 38.18 6.63
C SER A 583 31.42 36.92 5.77
N VAL A 584 30.24 36.31 5.52
CA VAL A 584 30.12 35.11 4.70
C VAL A 584 30.42 35.38 3.23
N TYR A 585 29.97 36.52 2.69
CA TYR A 585 30.26 36.96 1.32
C TYR A 585 31.78 37.09 1.09
N ASN A 586 32.48 37.77 1.99
CA ASN A 586 33.92 37.99 1.89
C ASN A 586 34.69 36.65 1.96
N ILE A 587 34.25 35.70 2.79
CA ILE A 587 34.86 34.37 2.86
C ILE A 587 34.68 33.63 1.52
N GLN A 588 33.46 33.64 0.95
CA GLN A 588 33.20 32.98 -0.32
C GLN A 588 33.99 33.59 -1.49
N GLU A 589 34.09 34.93 -1.54
CA GLU A 589 34.86 35.62 -2.57
C GLU A 589 36.36 35.36 -2.42
N ALA A 590 36.92 35.31 -1.20
CA ALA A 590 38.30 34.95 -0.95
C ALA A 590 38.62 33.53 -1.40
N GLN A 591 37.73 32.57 -1.12
CA GLN A 591 37.87 31.19 -1.59
C GLN A 591 37.86 31.11 -3.12
N LYS A 592 36.94 31.83 -3.79
CA LYS A 592 36.86 31.88 -5.25
C LYS A 592 38.14 32.41 -5.89
N LYS A 593 38.70 33.49 -5.34
CA LYS A 593 39.97 34.06 -5.82
C LYS A 593 41.13 33.09 -5.65
N SER A 594 41.20 32.38 -4.53
CA SER A 594 42.28 31.41 -4.29
C SER A 594 42.24 30.23 -5.27
N VAL A 595 41.06 29.78 -5.68
CA VAL A 595 40.90 28.69 -6.68
C VAL A 595 41.35 29.18 -8.07
N ILE A 596 40.94 30.40 -8.47
CA ILE A 596 41.34 30.97 -9.76
C ILE A 596 42.87 31.17 -9.85
N ASP A 597 43.51 31.60 -8.79
CA ASP A 597 44.98 31.75 -8.73
C ASP A 597 45.68 30.38 -8.85
N PHE A 598 45.14 29.31 -8.25
CA PHE A 598 45.70 27.96 -8.38
C PHE A 598 45.58 27.43 -9.82
N ASP A 599 44.42 27.62 -10.49
CA ASP A 599 44.21 27.19 -11.86
C ASP A 599 45.15 27.94 -12.84
N GLN A 600 45.34 29.25 -12.66
CA GLN A 600 46.30 30.02 -13.47
C GLN A 600 47.75 29.60 -13.25
N LEU A 601 48.12 29.23 -12.02
CA LEU A 601 49.45 28.69 -11.72
C LEU A 601 49.64 27.28 -12.31
N ALA A 602 48.58 26.45 -12.35
CA ALA A 602 48.62 25.12 -12.96
C ALA A 602 48.75 25.18 -14.49
N GLU A 603 48.06 26.12 -15.16
CA GLU A 603 48.18 26.34 -16.60
C GLU A 603 49.48 27.03 -17.01
N GLY A 604 50.00 27.91 -16.16
CA GLY A 604 51.29 28.61 -16.38
C GLY A 604 52.55 27.74 -16.19
N GLY A 605 52.41 26.62 -15.43
CA GLY A 605 53.52 25.67 -15.20
C GLY A 605 53.66 24.57 -16.28
N ALA A 606 52.78 24.54 -17.28
CA ALA A 606 52.81 23.56 -18.38
C ALA A 606 53.37 24.11 -19.71
N ARG A 607 54.11 25.22 -19.67
CA ARG A 607 54.85 25.73 -20.84
C ARG A 607 56.34 25.50 -20.72
#